data_37aa5810462d734dfd5cc36cba976b2d
#
_entry.id   37aa5810462d734dfd5cc36cba976b2d
#
_cell.length_a   1.000
_cell.length_b   1.000
_cell.length_c   1.000
_cell.angle_alpha   90.00
_cell.angle_beta   90.00
_cell.angle_gamma   90.00
#
_symmetry.space_group_name_H-M   'P 1'
#
loop_
_entity.id
_entity.type
_entity.pdbx_description
1 polymer ?
#
loop_
_entity_poly.entity_id
_entity_poly.type
_entity_poly.pdbx_seq_one_letter_code
_entity_poly.pdbx_strand_id
1 'polypeptide(L)'
;MYGKNGSMKILILDDDAFRHRTFAQRYEGHEVFHTWTYSEFALAFVKGKPWDLVHLDHDLGDLVQKPDTWVDGWGHQRLRTGKDAVAVICAVSDSDLPKKVIVQSVNPTGARAMVDDLTRRGIPTTWEPFQHP
;
A
#
# COMPACT_ATOMS: atom_id res chain seq x y z
N MET A 1 5.87 17.81 -0.74
CA MET A 1 7.03 18.20 -1.57
C MET A 1 7.47 17.03 -2.40
N TYR A 2 7.81 17.26 -3.64
CA TYR A 2 8.23 16.21 -4.55
C TYR A 2 9.74 16.00 -4.47
N GLY A 3 10.20 14.85 -4.98
CA GLY A 3 11.61 14.56 -5.13
C GLY A 3 12.28 15.41 -6.22
N LYS A 4 13.47 15.01 -6.63
CA LYS A 4 14.22 15.74 -7.65
C LYS A 4 13.40 15.95 -8.91
N ASN A 5 13.53 17.14 -9.52
CA ASN A 5 12.87 17.50 -10.78
C ASN A 5 11.33 17.43 -10.69
N GLY A 6 10.77 17.66 -9.49
CA GLY A 6 9.33 17.62 -9.31
C GLY A 6 8.75 16.23 -9.30
N SER A 7 9.57 15.17 -9.31
CA SER A 7 9.05 13.81 -9.28
C SER A 7 8.56 13.41 -7.88
N MET A 8 7.53 12.58 -7.84
CA MET A 8 7.02 11.99 -6.61
C MET A 8 7.78 10.71 -6.27
N LYS A 9 7.81 10.42 -4.98
CA LYS A 9 8.30 9.14 -4.46
C LYS A 9 7.09 8.30 -4.10
N ILE A 10 6.89 7.21 -4.82
CA ILE A 10 5.66 6.42 -4.81
C ILE A 10 5.96 4.98 -4.39
N LEU A 11 5.17 4.46 -3.45
CA LEU A 11 5.27 3.06 -3.01
C LEU A 11 3.95 2.35 -3.31
N ILE A 12 4.04 1.18 -3.93
CA ILE A 12 2.87 0.42 -4.36
C ILE A 12 2.89 -0.97 -3.73
N LEU A 13 1.77 -1.35 -3.09
CA LEU A 13 1.56 -2.70 -2.59
C LEU A 13 0.39 -3.32 -3.35
N ASP A 14 0.66 -4.34 -4.13
CA ASP A 14 -0.32 -5.06 -4.90
C ASP A 14 0.25 -6.45 -5.25
N ASP A 15 -0.61 -7.46 -5.40
CA ASP A 15 -0.16 -8.80 -5.77
C ASP A 15 -0.39 -9.12 -7.26
N ASP A 16 -0.81 -8.15 -8.06
CA ASP A 16 -1.16 -8.33 -9.47
C ASP A 16 -0.12 -7.66 -10.39
N ALA A 17 0.54 -8.47 -11.21
CA ALA A 17 1.55 -7.98 -12.15
C ALA A 17 1.00 -6.98 -13.17
N PHE A 18 -0.24 -7.19 -13.62
CA PHE A 18 -0.86 -6.28 -14.59
C PHE A 18 -1.03 -4.88 -13.97
N ARG A 19 -1.49 -4.82 -12.73
CA ARG A 19 -1.66 -3.53 -12.05
C ARG A 19 -0.31 -2.84 -11.83
N HIS A 20 0.73 -3.58 -11.47
CA HIS A 20 2.07 -3.00 -11.36
C HIS A 20 2.54 -2.38 -12.68
N ARG A 21 2.32 -3.08 -13.80
CA ARG A 21 2.68 -2.54 -15.11
C ARG A 21 1.90 -1.26 -15.45
N THR A 22 0.61 -1.25 -15.11
CA THR A 22 -0.24 -0.08 -15.34
C THR A 22 0.25 1.11 -14.52
N PHE A 23 0.59 0.88 -13.26
CA PHE A 23 1.12 1.95 -12.41
C PHE A 23 2.49 2.43 -12.89
N ALA A 24 3.34 1.54 -13.36
CA ALA A 24 4.64 1.94 -13.91
C ALA A 24 4.47 2.89 -15.09
N GLN A 25 3.49 2.63 -15.96
CA GLN A 25 3.20 3.52 -17.08
C GLN A 25 2.58 4.84 -16.61
N ARG A 26 1.63 4.78 -15.68
CA ARG A 26 0.95 5.97 -15.15
C ARG A 26 1.92 6.93 -14.50
N TYR A 27 2.91 6.40 -13.79
CA TYR A 27 3.85 7.20 -13.01
C TYR A 27 5.22 7.29 -13.65
N GLU A 28 5.28 7.16 -14.97
CA GLU A 28 6.55 7.33 -15.68
C GLU A 28 7.16 8.68 -15.35
N GLY A 29 8.47 8.69 -15.08
CA GLY A 29 9.17 9.92 -14.68
C GLY A 29 9.23 10.15 -13.17
N HIS A 30 8.49 9.37 -12.39
CA HIS A 30 8.53 9.41 -10.93
C HIS A 30 9.36 8.25 -10.38
N GLU A 31 9.74 8.35 -9.10
CA GLU A 31 10.37 7.22 -8.41
C GLU A 31 9.29 6.28 -7.92
N VAL A 32 9.18 5.11 -8.53
CA VAL A 32 8.14 4.12 -8.19
C VAL A 32 8.80 2.86 -7.64
N PHE A 33 8.38 2.46 -6.44
CA PHE A 33 8.85 1.26 -5.77
C PHE A 33 7.70 0.26 -5.69
N HIS A 34 7.89 -0.90 -6.31
CA HIS A 34 6.87 -1.95 -6.40
C HIS A 34 7.09 -2.99 -5.32
N THR A 35 6.06 -3.28 -4.53
CA THR A 35 6.08 -4.36 -3.56
C THR A 35 4.88 -5.27 -3.77
N TRP A 36 5.05 -6.55 -3.49
CA TRP A 36 4.09 -7.60 -3.81
C TRP A 36 3.53 -8.28 -2.58
N THR A 37 4.23 -8.18 -1.46
CA THR A 37 3.86 -8.80 -0.20
C THR A 37 3.89 -7.76 0.91
N TYR A 38 3.20 -8.08 2.02
CA TYR A 38 3.24 -7.24 3.21
C TYR A 38 4.68 -7.01 3.69
N SER A 39 5.49 -8.07 3.75
CA SER A 39 6.87 -7.95 4.26
C SER A 39 7.72 -7.04 3.40
N GLU A 40 7.61 -7.16 2.08
CA GLU A 40 8.31 -6.26 1.17
C GLU A 40 7.88 -4.81 1.38
N PHE A 41 6.57 -4.60 1.51
CA PHE A 41 6.02 -3.27 1.73
C PHE A 41 6.54 -2.66 3.03
N ALA A 42 6.44 -3.40 4.13
CA ALA A 42 6.83 -2.90 5.44
C ALA A 42 8.29 -2.46 5.46
N LEU A 43 9.17 -3.27 4.87
CA LEU A 43 10.60 -2.93 4.80
C LEU A 43 10.83 -1.69 3.93
N ALA A 44 10.23 -1.64 2.75
CA ALA A 44 10.38 -0.51 1.84
C ALA A 44 9.82 0.78 2.45
N PHE A 45 8.65 0.69 3.09
CA PHE A 45 8.02 1.85 3.71
C PHE A 45 8.92 2.48 4.77
N VAL A 46 9.43 1.67 5.67
CA VAL A 46 10.26 2.16 6.77
C VAL A 46 11.59 2.72 6.27
N LYS A 47 12.20 2.06 5.28
CA LYS A 47 13.49 2.51 4.73
C LYS A 47 13.36 3.79 3.93
N GLY A 48 12.27 3.97 3.21
CA GLY A 48 12.13 5.09 2.26
C GLY A 48 11.33 6.27 2.75
N LYS A 49 10.71 6.17 3.93
CA LYS A 49 9.83 7.24 4.44
C LYS A 49 10.57 8.57 4.56
N PRO A 50 9.88 9.71 4.38
CA PRO A 50 8.46 9.81 4.05
C PRO A 50 8.19 9.61 2.55
N TRP A 51 6.98 9.15 2.24
CA TRP A 51 6.54 8.91 0.86
C TRP A 51 5.57 10.01 0.42
N ASP A 52 5.60 10.35 -0.86
CA ASP A 52 4.63 11.32 -1.41
C ASP A 52 3.29 10.64 -1.64
N LEU A 53 3.31 9.40 -2.14
CA LEU A 53 2.10 8.66 -2.48
C LEU A 53 2.29 7.18 -2.19
N VAL A 54 1.27 6.55 -1.59
CA VAL A 54 1.25 5.11 -1.35
C VAL A 54 -0.03 4.55 -1.95
N HIS A 55 0.10 3.50 -2.75
CA HIS A 55 -1.02 2.71 -3.25
C HIS A 55 -1.12 1.42 -2.45
N LEU A 56 -2.31 1.08 -1.98
CA LEU A 56 -2.55 -0.13 -1.19
C LEU A 56 -3.67 -0.97 -1.77
N ASP A 57 -3.41 -2.26 -1.95
CA ASP A 57 -4.43 -3.27 -2.17
C ASP A 57 -4.76 -3.94 -0.82
N HIS A 58 -5.97 -4.48 -0.68
CA HIS A 58 -6.36 -5.19 0.54
C HIS A 58 -6.00 -6.67 0.46
N ASP A 59 -6.43 -7.33 -0.62
CA ASP A 59 -6.27 -8.77 -0.75
C ASP A 59 -4.89 -9.08 -1.35
N LEU A 60 -4.07 -9.74 -0.55
CA LEU A 60 -2.70 -10.09 -0.92
C LEU A 60 -2.54 -11.60 -0.86
N GLY A 61 -1.78 -12.15 -1.78
CA GLY A 61 -1.45 -13.56 -1.77
C GLY A 61 -2.20 -14.43 -2.76
N ASP A 62 -3.26 -13.92 -3.38
CA ASP A 62 -4.02 -14.69 -4.36
C ASP A 62 -3.21 -15.00 -5.61
N LEU A 63 -2.29 -14.10 -5.96
CA LEU A 63 -1.52 -14.17 -7.19
C LEU A 63 -0.02 -14.33 -6.95
N VAL A 64 0.43 -14.42 -5.70
CA VAL A 64 1.83 -14.66 -5.38
C VAL A 64 2.03 -16.10 -4.94
N GLN A 65 3.18 -16.66 -5.29
CA GLN A 65 3.48 -18.08 -5.04
C GLN A 65 3.66 -18.36 -3.53
N LYS A 66 4.24 -17.42 -2.80
CA LYS A 66 4.48 -17.56 -1.35
C LYS A 66 3.93 -16.33 -0.63
N PRO A 67 2.64 -16.33 -0.32
CA PRO A 67 2.04 -15.19 0.39
C PRO A 67 2.53 -15.11 1.83
N ASP A 68 2.56 -13.90 2.38
CA ASP A 68 2.86 -13.67 3.78
C ASP A 68 1.73 -14.16 4.67
N THR A 69 2.09 -14.89 5.70
CA THR A 69 1.12 -15.39 6.69
C THR A 69 1.61 -15.11 8.11
N TRP A 70 0.69 -15.20 9.06
CA TRP A 70 0.99 -15.10 10.48
C TRP A 70 0.03 -16.01 11.23
N VAL A 71 0.38 -16.35 12.46
CA VAL A 71 -0.45 -17.21 13.32
C VAL A 71 -1.11 -16.34 14.37
N ASP A 72 -2.46 -16.39 14.43
CA ASP A 72 -3.21 -15.61 15.41
C ASP A 72 -3.18 -16.25 16.80
N GLY A 73 -3.81 -15.59 17.78
CA GLY A 73 -3.84 -16.08 19.16
C GLY A 73 -4.59 -17.42 19.36
N TRP A 74 -5.29 -17.89 18.33
CA TRP A 74 -6.01 -19.16 18.34
C TRP A 74 -5.26 -20.28 17.61
N GLY A 75 -4.04 -20.01 17.12
CA GLY A 75 -3.26 -20.96 16.37
C GLY A 75 -3.64 -21.10 14.92
N HIS A 76 -4.49 -20.21 14.39
CA HIS A 76 -4.89 -20.25 12.98
C HIS A 76 -3.94 -19.45 12.12
N GLN A 77 -3.58 -20.01 10.96
CA GLN A 77 -2.76 -19.31 10.00
C GLN A 77 -3.61 -18.29 9.22
N ARG A 78 -3.13 -17.06 9.16
CA ARG A 78 -3.83 -15.95 8.51
C ARG A 78 -2.95 -15.32 7.45
N LEU A 79 -3.55 -14.85 6.37
CA LEU A 79 -2.85 -14.06 5.36
C LEU A 79 -2.69 -12.62 5.85
N ARG A 80 -1.53 -12.03 5.56
CA ARG A 80 -1.37 -10.59 5.70
C ARG A 80 -2.17 -9.89 4.62
N THR A 81 -2.78 -8.76 4.97
CA THR A 81 -3.59 -7.97 4.04
C THR A 81 -3.13 -6.51 4.03
N GLY A 82 -3.78 -5.72 3.20
CA GLY A 82 -3.54 -4.27 3.21
C GLY A 82 -3.79 -3.61 4.56
N LYS A 83 -4.66 -4.19 5.40
CA LYS A 83 -4.87 -3.68 6.75
C LYS A 83 -3.60 -3.78 7.60
N ASP A 84 -2.81 -4.80 7.41
CA ASP A 84 -1.52 -4.92 8.09
C ASP A 84 -0.56 -3.81 7.64
N ALA A 85 -0.60 -3.49 6.35
CA ALA A 85 0.18 -2.38 5.80
C ALA A 85 -0.26 -1.03 6.39
N VAL A 86 -1.57 -0.84 6.56
CA VAL A 86 -2.12 0.37 7.21
C VAL A 86 -1.57 0.52 8.62
N ALA A 87 -1.49 -0.58 9.37
CA ALA A 87 -0.95 -0.53 10.73
C ALA A 87 0.52 -0.05 10.73
N VAL A 88 1.32 -0.49 9.78
CA VAL A 88 2.71 -0.04 9.63
C VAL A 88 2.76 1.47 9.35
N ILE A 89 1.92 1.94 8.44
CA ILE A 89 1.87 3.36 8.07
C ILE A 89 1.48 4.20 9.29
N CYS A 90 0.46 3.79 10.02
CA CYS A 90 -0.07 4.56 11.15
C CYS A 90 0.87 4.57 12.36
N ALA A 91 1.85 3.67 12.41
CA ALA A 91 2.77 3.54 13.53
C ALA A 91 3.94 4.51 13.49
N VAL A 92 4.20 5.18 12.35
CA VAL A 92 5.33 6.11 12.26
C VAL A 92 4.96 7.46 12.85
N SER A 93 5.97 8.31 13.08
CA SER A 93 5.74 9.66 13.60
C SER A 93 5.04 10.53 12.56
N ASP A 94 4.42 11.62 13.02
CA ASP A 94 3.66 12.51 12.13
C ASP A 94 4.47 13.02 10.95
N SER A 95 5.76 13.31 11.19
CA SER A 95 6.63 13.82 10.11
C SER A 95 6.96 12.77 9.05
N ASP A 96 6.74 11.49 9.35
CA ASP A 96 7.05 10.39 8.44
C ASP A 96 5.82 9.84 7.72
N LEU A 97 4.65 10.41 7.98
CA LEU A 97 3.42 9.97 7.32
C LEU A 97 3.47 10.26 5.82
N PRO A 98 2.91 9.38 4.98
CA PRO A 98 2.80 9.68 3.55
C PRO A 98 1.87 10.88 3.34
N LYS A 99 2.10 11.62 2.27
CA LYS A 99 1.28 12.80 1.96
C LYS A 99 -0.11 12.42 1.47
N LYS A 100 -0.21 11.26 0.81
CA LYS A 100 -1.50 10.75 0.32
C LYS A 100 -1.43 9.23 0.20
N VAL A 101 -2.57 8.57 0.46
CA VAL A 101 -2.73 7.14 0.23
C VAL A 101 -3.94 6.92 -0.67
N ILE A 102 -3.78 6.06 -1.66
CA ILE A 102 -4.86 5.60 -2.52
C ILE A 102 -5.08 4.13 -2.23
N VAL A 103 -6.28 3.78 -1.80
CA VAL A 103 -6.68 2.38 -1.60
C VAL A 103 -7.33 1.93 -2.91
N GLN A 104 -6.75 0.93 -3.56
CA GLN A 104 -7.18 0.49 -4.90
C GLN A 104 -7.93 -0.84 -4.89
N SER A 105 -8.21 -1.37 -3.72
CA SER A 105 -8.87 -2.65 -3.57
C SER A 105 -10.27 -2.66 -4.17
N VAL A 106 -10.64 -3.77 -4.80
CA VAL A 106 -12.01 -3.99 -5.26
C VAL A 106 -12.90 -4.62 -4.17
N ASN A 107 -12.34 -4.89 -2.99
CA ASN A 107 -13.06 -5.40 -1.83
C ASN A 107 -13.64 -4.23 -1.03
N PRO A 108 -14.96 -3.95 -1.10
CA PRO A 108 -15.52 -2.74 -0.48
C PRO A 108 -15.36 -2.72 1.05
N THR A 109 -15.54 -3.86 1.71
CA THR A 109 -15.42 -3.94 3.17
C THR A 109 -13.99 -3.68 3.62
N GLY A 110 -13.02 -4.33 2.98
CA GLY A 110 -11.61 -4.13 3.29
C GLY A 110 -11.16 -2.71 2.97
N ALA A 111 -11.57 -2.18 1.82
CA ALA A 111 -11.22 -0.82 1.42
C ALA A 111 -11.74 0.22 2.40
N ARG A 112 -13.01 0.08 2.83
CA ARG A 112 -13.60 1.03 3.79
C ARG A 112 -12.82 1.04 5.11
N ALA A 113 -12.49 -0.14 5.62
CA ALA A 113 -11.75 -0.24 6.88
C ALA A 113 -10.38 0.43 6.78
N MET A 114 -9.69 0.24 5.67
CA MET A 114 -8.39 0.86 5.44
C MET A 114 -8.50 2.38 5.34
N VAL A 115 -9.47 2.88 4.56
CA VAL A 115 -9.70 4.32 4.40
C VAL A 115 -10.04 4.95 5.75
N ASP A 116 -10.91 4.32 6.54
CA ASP A 116 -11.30 4.85 7.84
C ASP A 116 -10.09 4.98 8.78
N ASP A 117 -9.26 3.95 8.85
CA ASP A 117 -8.10 3.96 9.73
C ASP A 117 -7.07 5.02 9.30
N LEU A 118 -6.79 5.12 8.00
CA LEU A 118 -5.85 6.10 7.48
C LEU A 118 -6.37 7.53 7.67
N THR A 119 -7.65 7.75 7.40
CA THR A 119 -8.28 9.06 7.59
C THR A 119 -8.26 9.47 9.06
N ARG A 120 -8.53 8.54 9.95
CA ARG A 120 -8.49 8.80 11.40
C ARG A 120 -7.09 9.17 11.86
N ARG A 121 -6.07 8.62 11.20
CA ARG A 121 -4.67 8.98 11.49
C ARG A 121 -4.29 10.36 10.94
N GLY A 122 -5.15 10.98 10.14
CA GLY A 122 -4.91 12.30 9.57
C GLY A 122 -4.25 12.26 8.19
N ILE A 123 -4.29 11.12 7.51
CA ILE A 123 -3.66 10.98 6.19
C ILE A 123 -4.72 11.20 5.10
N PRO A 124 -4.49 12.12 4.15
CA PRO A 124 -5.39 12.26 2.99
C PRO A 124 -5.49 10.93 2.24
N THR A 125 -6.70 10.39 2.15
CA THR A 125 -6.91 9.04 1.63
C THR A 125 -8.12 9.01 0.72
N THR A 126 -8.01 8.32 -0.42
CA THR A 126 -9.13 8.08 -1.33
C THR A 126 -9.21 6.59 -1.62
N TRP A 127 -10.43 6.13 -1.97
CA TRP A 127 -10.67 4.79 -2.47
C TRP A 127 -10.91 4.88 -3.97
N GLU A 128 -9.99 4.33 -4.73
CA GLU A 128 -10.05 4.33 -6.20
C GLU A 128 -9.88 2.89 -6.67
N PRO A 129 -10.98 2.11 -6.72
CA PRO A 129 -10.89 0.71 -7.14
C PRO A 129 -10.25 0.62 -8.51
N PHE A 130 -9.32 -0.32 -8.66
CA PHE A 130 -8.66 -0.51 -9.94
C PHE A 130 -9.68 -1.02 -10.97
N GLN A 131 -9.72 -0.37 -12.11
CA GLN A 131 -10.61 -0.75 -13.20
C GLN A 131 -9.77 -1.18 -14.39
N HIS A 132 -10.10 -2.34 -14.93
CA HIS A 132 -9.49 -2.79 -16.18
C HIS A 132 -10.09 -1.99 -17.34
N PRO A 133 -9.27 -1.63 -18.32
CA PRO A 133 -9.77 -0.91 -19.50
C PRO A 133 -10.68 -1.80 -20.35
#